data_326fedce6f68137d3db4d62edc5db3a7
#
_entry.id   326fedce6f68137d3db4d62edc5db3a7
#
_cell.length_a   1.000
_cell.length_b   1.000
_cell.length_c   1.000
_cell.angle_alpha   90.00
_cell.angle_beta   90.00
_cell.angle_gamma   90.00
#
_symmetry.space_group_name_H-M   'P 1'
#
loop_
_entity.id
_entity.type
_entity.pdbx_description
1 polymer ?
#
loop_
_entity_poly.entity_id
_entity_poly.type
_entity_poly.pdbx_seq_one_letter_code
_entity_poly.pdbx_strand_id
1 'polypeptide(L)'
;YDGYRIGNVEGIYNPWSILNYLNRKELVPYWVNTSSNDLIKLTLKNSTSVKEKMERLLKGEEVEVPINLETIIVGIEDREDNIWGLMLGTGYLKVTETVNIAEGIYKVAIPNYEIRLLFEEIIRNWFKDKGIGNDLRSILKDLVELNMSEFEKKFRILVREMVSYMDVGENTAENFYHAFVLGMLVGLKDNYYVNSNRESGIGRYDIMLEPKEKNGNSFIIEFKVADDMEESTIEETIANAKKQIEEKGYESNLKERGFTNITKMVFAFKGKECKMEVV
;
A
#
# COMPACT_ATOMS: atom_id res chain seq x y z
N TYR A 1 -15.85 7.49 -7.66
CA TYR A 1 -16.27 6.82 -8.90
C TYR A 1 -15.82 7.55 -10.17
N ASP A 2 -15.35 8.79 -10.08
CA ASP A 2 -14.76 9.56 -11.18
C ASP A 2 -13.28 9.21 -11.39
N GLY A 3 -12.66 9.92 -12.36
CA GLY A 3 -11.22 9.85 -12.57
C GLY A 3 -10.78 9.00 -13.76
N TYR A 4 -11.69 8.40 -14.49
CA TYR A 4 -11.35 7.78 -15.77
C TYR A 4 -11.05 8.85 -16.84
N ARG A 5 -10.23 8.46 -17.80
CA ARG A 5 -9.90 9.26 -18.97
C ARG A 5 -10.23 8.46 -20.23
N ILE A 6 -11.01 9.05 -21.13
CA ILE A 6 -11.34 8.47 -22.43
C ILE A 6 -10.99 9.50 -23.51
N GLY A 7 -9.95 9.22 -24.28
CA GLY A 7 -9.39 10.17 -25.23
C GLY A 7 -8.87 11.42 -24.53
N ASN A 8 -9.41 12.59 -24.87
CA ASN A 8 -9.03 13.90 -24.28
C ASN A 8 -9.96 14.34 -23.14
N VAL A 9 -10.95 13.51 -22.76
CA VAL A 9 -11.89 13.85 -21.68
C VAL A 9 -11.45 13.18 -20.40
N GLU A 10 -11.31 13.97 -19.35
CA GLU A 10 -10.92 13.54 -17.99
C GLU A 10 -12.11 13.61 -17.02
N GLY A 11 -11.98 13.01 -15.85
CA GLY A 11 -13.01 13.06 -14.80
C GLY A 11 -14.28 12.30 -15.14
N ILE A 12 -14.18 11.25 -15.96
CA ILE A 12 -15.32 10.43 -16.34
C ILE A 12 -15.66 9.48 -15.20
N TYR A 13 -16.96 9.45 -14.84
CA TYR A 13 -17.49 8.55 -13.84
C TYR A 13 -17.72 7.15 -14.39
N ASN A 14 -17.59 6.13 -13.52
CA ASN A 14 -18.10 4.80 -13.82
C ASN A 14 -19.63 4.84 -13.81
N PRO A 15 -20.30 4.59 -14.95
CA PRO A 15 -21.77 4.72 -15.05
C PRO A 15 -22.51 3.76 -14.10
N TRP A 16 -22.03 2.52 -13.95
CA TRP A 16 -22.63 1.52 -13.09
C TRP A 16 -22.60 1.97 -11.62
N SER A 17 -21.43 2.42 -11.16
CA SER A 17 -21.26 2.87 -9.78
C SER A 17 -22.09 4.10 -9.45
N ILE A 18 -22.18 5.06 -10.39
CA ILE A 18 -23.03 6.24 -10.20
C ILE A 18 -24.51 5.89 -10.13
N LEU A 19 -25.01 5.03 -11.02
CA LEU A 19 -26.42 4.61 -10.99
C LEU A 19 -26.77 3.92 -9.68
N ASN A 20 -25.92 3.01 -9.20
CA ASN A 20 -26.13 2.34 -7.92
C ASN A 20 -26.07 3.33 -6.74
N TYR A 21 -25.09 4.26 -6.75
CA TYR A 21 -25.01 5.30 -5.73
C TYR A 21 -26.26 6.18 -5.68
N LEU A 22 -26.77 6.60 -6.83
CA LEU A 22 -27.99 7.41 -6.90
C LEU A 22 -29.22 6.68 -6.34
N ASN A 23 -29.28 5.36 -6.55
CA ASN A 23 -30.37 4.54 -6.02
C ASN A 23 -30.25 4.28 -4.51
N ARG A 24 -29.07 3.96 -4.01
CA ARG A 24 -28.86 3.51 -2.63
C ARG A 24 -28.42 4.61 -1.69
N LYS A 25 -27.83 5.70 -2.22
CA LYS A 25 -27.23 6.81 -1.45
C LYS A 25 -26.12 6.37 -0.48
N GLU A 26 -25.51 5.23 -0.74
CA GLU A 26 -24.39 4.67 0.03
C GLU A 26 -23.11 4.75 -0.80
N LEU A 27 -22.01 5.22 -0.20
CA LEU A 27 -20.73 5.31 -0.85
C LEU A 27 -19.94 3.99 -0.63
N VAL A 28 -20.20 2.99 -1.49
CA VAL A 28 -19.55 1.66 -1.44
C VAL A 28 -19.06 1.24 -2.83
N PRO A 29 -18.11 0.31 -2.94
CA PRO A 29 -17.65 -0.21 -4.22
C PRO A 29 -18.76 -1.02 -4.90
N TYR A 30 -19.31 -0.53 -6.01
CA TYR A 30 -20.38 -1.21 -6.75
C TYR A 30 -19.88 -2.03 -7.93
N TRP A 31 -18.97 -1.44 -8.71
CA TRP A 31 -18.48 -2.07 -9.93
C TRP A 31 -17.56 -3.26 -9.66
N VAL A 32 -16.72 -3.11 -8.67
CA VAL A 32 -15.72 -4.10 -8.26
C VAL A 32 -16.33 -5.46 -7.88
N ASN A 33 -17.57 -5.45 -7.39
CA ASN A 33 -18.28 -6.66 -6.97
C ASN A 33 -19.00 -7.36 -8.13
N THR A 34 -18.88 -6.89 -9.37
CA THR A 34 -19.60 -7.44 -10.53
C THR A 34 -18.83 -8.55 -11.27
N SER A 35 -17.53 -8.71 -11.02
CA SER A 35 -16.68 -9.71 -11.69
C SER A 35 -15.79 -10.47 -10.70
N SER A 36 -15.34 -11.68 -11.09
CA SER A 36 -14.31 -12.37 -10.34
C SER A 36 -12.97 -11.65 -10.55
N ASN A 37 -12.35 -11.20 -9.46
CA ASN A 37 -11.05 -10.53 -9.50
C ASN A 37 -9.88 -11.54 -9.60
N ASP A 38 -10.16 -12.77 -10.02
CA ASP A 38 -9.18 -13.88 -10.00
C ASP A 38 -8.03 -13.65 -10.98
N LEU A 39 -8.30 -13.01 -12.13
CA LEU A 39 -7.26 -12.64 -13.11
C LEU A 39 -6.22 -11.69 -12.47
N ILE A 40 -6.68 -10.70 -11.70
CA ILE A 40 -5.76 -9.77 -11.04
C ILE A 40 -4.99 -10.46 -9.93
N LYS A 41 -5.64 -11.35 -9.17
CA LYS A 41 -4.98 -12.17 -8.16
C LYS A 41 -3.88 -13.04 -8.76
N LEU A 42 -4.10 -13.62 -9.94
CA LEU A 42 -3.12 -14.42 -10.67
C LEU A 42 -1.95 -13.57 -11.17
N THR A 43 -2.22 -12.40 -11.74
CA THR A 43 -1.19 -11.51 -12.28
C THR A 43 -0.27 -10.95 -11.21
N LEU A 44 -0.78 -10.67 -10.01
CA LEU A 44 0.00 -10.19 -8.88
C LEU A 44 0.90 -11.28 -8.25
N LYS A 45 0.70 -12.54 -8.54
CA LYS A 45 1.52 -13.64 -7.97
C LYS A 45 2.88 -13.80 -8.62
N ASN A 46 3.05 -13.46 -9.89
CA ASN A 46 4.12 -14.02 -10.72
C ASN A 46 5.28 -13.07 -11.06
N SER A 47 5.21 -11.77 -10.77
CA SER A 47 6.29 -10.83 -11.14
C SER A 47 6.63 -9.85 -10.03
N THR A 48 7.90 -9.78 -9.63
CA THR A 48 8.41 -8.80 -8.66
C THR A 48 8.26 -7.37 -9.18
N SER A 49 8.57 -7.12 -10.47
CA SER A 49 8.43 -5.82 -11.09
C SER A 49 6.98 -5.31 -11.08
N VAL A 50 6.01 -6.19 -11.36
CA VAL A 50 4.57 -5.84 -11.29
C VAL A 50 4.17 -5.48 -9.87
N LYS A 51 4.66 -6.21 -8.88
CA LYS A 51 4.38 -5.94 -7.46
C LYS A 51 4.89 -4.56 -7.02
N GLU A 52 6.14 -4.23 -7.34
CA GLU A 52 6.74 -2.92 -7.03
C GLU A 52 5.95 -1.75 -7.67
N LYS A 53 5.58 -1.89 -8.93
CA LYS A 53 4.79 -0.89 -9.64
C LYS A 53 3.37 -0.77 -9.09
N MET A 54 2.72 -1.89 -8.75
CA MET A 54 1.40 -1.89 -8.10
C MET A 54 1.43 -1.19 -6.75
N GLU A 55 2.48 -1.37 -6.00
CA GLU A 55 2.69 -0.70 -4.73
C GLU A 55 2.75 0.82 -4.88
N ARG A 56 3.54 1.30 -5.83
CA ARG A 56 3.63 2.73 -6.14
C ARG A 56 2.27 3.31 -6.57
N LEU A 57 1.51 2.55 -7.36
CA LEU A 57 0.14 2.89 -7.73
C LEU A 57 -0.79 3.01 -6.50
N LEU A 58 -0.67 2.11 -5.53
CA LEU A 58 -1.45 2.17 -4.28
C LEU A 58 -1.10 3.37 -3.40
N LYS A 59 0.14 3.84 -3.47
CA LYS A 59 0.57 5.11 -2.84
C LYS A 59 -0.01 6.35 -3.53
N GLY A 60 -0.65 6.18 -4.70
CA GLY A 60 -1.18 7.27 -5.51
C GLY A 60 -0.15 7.86 -6.46
N GLU A 61 0.98 7.15 -6.68
CA GLU A 61 1.98 7.54 -7.67
C GLU A 61 1.57 7.09 -9.07
N GLU A 62 2.13 7.75 -10.08
CA GLU A 62 2.10 7.30 -11.46
C GLU A 62 3.30 6.39 -11.73
N VAL A 63 3.10 5.33 -12.52
CA VAL A 63 4.17 4.41 -12.89
C VAL A 63 4.26 4.25 -14.41
N GLU A 64 5.49 4.14 -14.90
CA GLU A 64 5.75 3.83 -16.30
C GLU A 64 5.69 2.32 -16.54
N VAL A 65 4.85 1.92 -17.50
CA VAL A 65 4.62 0.51 -17.81
C VAL A 65 4.55 0.29 -19.32
N PRO A 66 5.07 -0.85 -19.82
CA PRO A 66 4.80 -1.29 -21.18
C PRO A 66 3.36 -1.80 -21.24
N ILE A 67 2.60 -1.39 -22.27
CA ILE A 67 1.22 -1.82 -22.48
C ILE A 67 1.08 -2.40 -23.88
N ASN A 68 0.65 -3.64 -23.93
CA ASN A 68 0.17 -4.27 -25.15
C ASN A 68 -1.36 -4.12 -25.23
N LEU A 69 -1.84 -3.27 -26.14
CA LEU A 69 -3.28 -3.05 -26.35
C LEU A 69 -3.95 -4.19 -27.13
N GLU A 70 -3.16 -5.05 -27.79
CA GLU A 70 -3.65 -6.21 -28.55
C GLU A 70 -3.66 -7.49 -27.69
N THR A 71 -3.67 -7.36 -26.37
CA THR A 71 -3.56 -8.48 -25.44
C THR A 71 -4.64 -9.52 -25.67
N ILE A 72 -4.22 -10.73 -26.01
CA ILE A 72 -5.06 -11.92 -26.04
C ILE A 72 -5.07 -12.53 -24.63
N ILE A 73 -6.24 -12.89 -24.11
CA ILE A 73 -6.42 -13.40 -22.74
C ILE A 73 -5.60 -14.68 -22.46
N VAL A 74 -5.21 -15.42 -23.51
CA VAL A 74 -4.40 -16.64 -23.39
C VAL A 74 -2.91 -16.25 -23.27
N GLY A 75 -2.26 -16.66 -22.18
CA GLY A 75 -0.82 -16.37 -21.92
C GLY A 75 -0.54 -15.00 -21.26
N ILE A 76 -1.53 -14.39 -20.64
CA ILE A 76 -1.37 -13.12 -19.92
C ILE A 76 -0.30 -13.20 -18.82
N GLU A 77 -0.17 -14.37 -18.19
CA GLU A 77 0.69 -14.58 -17.02
C GLU A 77 2.19 -14.51 -17.34
N ASP A 78 2.57 -14.68 -18.62
CA ASP A 78 3.95 -14.83 -19.04
C ASP A 78 4.64 -13.51 -19.42
N ARG A 79 3.88 -12.42 -19.57
CA ARG A 79 4.40 -11.13 -20.06
C ARG A 79 3.83 -9.94 -19.30
N GLU A 80 4.73 -9.09 -18.82
CA GLU A 80 4.38 -7.90 -18.03
C GLU A 80 3.50 -6.90 -18.82
N ASP A 81 3.79 -6.68 -20.12
CA ASP A 81 3.02 -5.79 -20.99
C ASP A 81 1.56 -6.24 -21.18
N ASN A 82 1.30 -7.55 -21.17
CA ASN A 82 -0.03 -8.11 -21.21
C ASN A 82 -0.81 -7.86 -19.92
N ILE A 83 -0.13 -7.96 -18.78
CA ILE A 83 -0.73 -7.67 -17.46
C ILE A 83 -1.22 -6.23 -17.40
N TRP A 84 -0.38 -5.28 -17.79
CA TRP A 84 -0.72 -3.85 -17.78
C TRP A 84 -1.79 -3.52 -18.81
N GLY A 85 -1.74 -4.16 -19.98
CA GLY A 85 -2.77 -4.04 -21.02
C GLY A 85 -4.13 -4.52 -20.54
N LEU A 86 -4.18 -5.66 -19.85
CA LEU A 86 -5.41 -6.18 -19.24
C LEU A 86 -5.97 -5.23 -18.17
N MET A 87 -5.12 -4.75 -17.26
CA MET A 87 -5.53 -3.85 -16.19
C MET A 87 -6.07 -2.52 -16.74
N LEU A 88 -5.48 -2.00 -17.82
CA LEU A 88 -5.97 -0.83 -18.49
C LEU A 88 -7.29 -1.10 -19.22
N GLY A 89 -7.36 -2.17 -20.04
CA GLY A 89 -8.55 -2.52 -20.82
C GLY A 89 -9.77 -2.86 -19.97
N THR A 90 -9.55 -3.38 -18.76
CA THR A 90 -10.61 -3.67 -17.80
C THR A 90 -10.94 -2.51 -16.86
N GLY A 91 -10.27 -1.35 -16.99
CA GLY A 91 -10.60 -0.16 -16.19
C GLY A 91 -10.01 -0.15 -14.78
N TYR A 92 -9.07 -1.03 -14.46
CA TYR A 92 -8.36 -0.98 -13.17
C TYR A 92 -7.28 0.09 -13.13
N LEU A 93 -6.82 0.53 -14.29
CA LEU A 93 -5.87 1.63 -14.46
C LEU A 93 -6.41 2.64 -15.45
N LYS A 94 -5.85 3.85 -15.41
CA LYS A 94 -5.99 4.89 -16.42
C LYS A 94 -4.63 5.30 -16.95
N VAL A 95 -4.54 5.71 -18.21
CA VAL A 95 -3.35 6.37 -18.75
C VAL A 95 -3.39 7.83 -18.34
N THR A 96 -2.29 8.32 -17.77
CA THR A 96 -2.08 9.74 -17.45
C THR A 96 -1.23 10.43 -18.50
N GLU A 97 -0.24 9.72 -19.05
CA GLU A 97 0.68 10.25 -20.07
C GLU A 97 1.11 9.14 -21.04
N THR A 98 1.29 9.50 -22.29
CA THR A 98 1.95 8.64 -23.29
C THR A 98 3.43 9.00 -23.36
N VAL A 99 4.30 8.12 -22.85
CA VAL A 99 5.74 8.36 -22.77
C VAL A 99 6.42 8.05 -24.11
N ASN A 100 6.20 6.86 -24.63
CA ASN A 100 6.74 6.44 -25.93
C ASN A 100 5.74 5.54 -26.67
N ILE A 101 5.11 6.10 -27.67
CA ILE A 101 4.08 5.39 -28.45
C ILE A 101 4.66 4.24 -29.28
N ALA A 102 5.88 4.39 -29.77
CA ALA A 102 6.53 3.38 -30.62
C ALA A 102 6.93 2.13 -29.82
N GLU A 103 7.25 2.29 -28.54
CA GLU A 103 7.60 1.21 -27.62
C GLU A 103 6.41 0.76 -26.77
N GLY A 104 5.25 1.42 -26.87
CA GLY A 104 4.07 1.12 -26.09
C GLY A 104 4.24 1.45 -24.61
N ILE A 105 5.02 2.49 -24.26
CA ILE A 105 5.27 2.89 -22.88
C ILE A 105 4.35 4.03 -22.46
N TYR A 106 3.64 3.81 -21.37
CA TYR A 106 2.66 4.75 -20.82
C TYR A 106 2.88 4.96 -19.32
N LYS A 107 2.57 6.17 -18.82
CA LYS A 107 2.32 6.38 -17.40
C LYS A 107 0.87 6.04 -17.07
N VAL A 108 0.70 5.29 -16.01
CA VAL A 108 -0.62 4.87 -15.55
C VAL A 108 -0.81 5.18 -14.07
N ALA A 109 -2.07 5.33 -13.67
CA ALA A 109 -2.49 5.55 -12.29
C ALA A 109 -3.77 4.76 -11.98
N ILE A 110 -4.05 4.56 -10.69
CA ILE A 110 -5.35 4.08 -10.23
C ILE A 110 -6.38 5.18 -10.50
N PRO A 111 -7.49 4.89 -11.20
CA PRO A 111 -8.42 5.93 -11.66
C PRO A 111 -9.17 6.61 -10.51
N ASN A 112 -9.56 5.86 -9.48
CA ASN A 112 -10.42 6.37 -8.42
C ASN A 112 -10.36 5.57 -7.12
N TYR A 113 -11.11 6.07 -6.11
CA TYR A 113 -11.16 5.47 -4.79
C TYR A 113 -11.79 4.07 -4.77
N GLU A 114 -12.78 3.79 -5.63
CA GLU A 114 -13.42 2.47 -5.73
C GLU A 114 -12.41 1.39 -6.12
N ILE A 115 -11.57 1.66 -7.11
CA ILE A 115 -10.51 0.75 -7.58
C ILE A 115 -9.41 0.61 -6.52
N ARG A 116 -9.08 1.69 -5.83
CA ARG A 116 -8.12 1.63 -4.73
C ARG A 116 -8.60 0.67 -3.63
N LEU A 117 -9.86 0.77 -3.22
CA LEU A 117 -10.46 -0.14 -2.22
C LEU A 117 -10.41 -1.60 -2.67
N LEU A 118 -10.59 -1.86 -3.96
CA LEU A 118 -10.44 -3.21 -4.51
C LEU A 118 -9.04 -3.76 -4.31
N PHE A 119 -8.01 -3.01 -4.70
CA PHE A 119 -6.64 -3.47 -4.51
C PHE A 119 -6.30 -3.71 -3.04
N GLU A 120 -6.76 -2.84 -2.15
CA GLU A 120 -6.63 -3.01 -0.71
C GLU A 120 -7.34 -4.28 -0.21
N GLU A 121 -8.50 -4.62 -0.78
CA GLU A 121 -9.24 -5.85 -0.46
C GLU A 121 -8.54 -7.11 -0.99
N ILE A 122 -7.99 -7.05 -2.21
CA ILE A 122 -7.20 -8.16 -2.78
C ILE A 122 -6.01 -8.49 -1.88
N ILE A 123 -5.29 -7.47 -1.43
CA ILE A 123 -4.16 -7.64 -0.51
C ILE A 123 -4.65 -8.26 0.81
N ARG A 124 -5.74 -7.77 1.40
CA ARG A 124 -6.30 -8.35 2.63
C ARG A 124 -6.71 -9.80 2.49
N ASN A 125 -7.37 -10.15 1.38
CA ASN A 125 -7.80 -11.52 1.12
C ASN A 125 -6.60 -12.43 0.93
N TRP A 126 -5.55 -11.94 0.34
CA TRP A 126 -4.29 -12.65 0.20
C TRP A 126 -3.69 -13.08 1.55
N PHE A 127 -3.74 -12.20 2.56
CA PHE A 127 -3.36 -12.53 3.93
C PHE A 127 -4.28 -13.60 4.54
N LYS A 128 -5.60 -13.52 4.30
CA LYS A 128 -6.56 -14.50 4.81
C LYS A 128 -6.34 -15.90 4.23
N ASP A 129 -6.13 -16.00 2.93
CA ASP A 129 -5.94 -17.27 2.22
C ASP A 129 -4.69 -18.04 2.70
N LYS A 130 -3.77 -17.35 3.37
CA LYS A 130 -2.55 -17.91 3.95
C LYS A 130 -2.67 -18.28 5.43
N GLY A 131 -3.85 -18.22 6.01
CA GLY A 131 -4.05 -18.47 7.44
C GLY A 131 -3.60 -17.34 8.37
N ILE A 132 -3.01 -16.27 7.82
CA ILE A 132 -2.47 -15.11 8.55
C ILE A 132 -3.58 -14.20 9.07
N GLY A 133 -4.80 -14.35 8.57
CA GLY A 133 -5.92 -13.45 8.89
C GLY A 133 -6.33 -13.39 10.35
N ASN A 134 -6.17 -14.48 11.11
CA ASN A 134 -6.45 -14.49 12.55
C ASN A 134 -5.30 -13.86 13.35
N ASP A 135 -4.06 -14.09 12.92
CA ASP A 135 -2.88 -13.49 13.55
C ASP A 135 -2.84 -11.98 13.31
N LEU A 136 -3.27 -11.51 12.13
CA LEU A 136 -3.30 -10.10 11.80
C LEU A 136 -4.19 -9.28 12.74
N ARG A 137 -5.38 -9.78 13.12
CA ARG A 137 -6.25 -9.10 14.09
C ARG A 137 -5.59 -9.01 15.47
N SER A 138 -4.90 -10.08 15.87
CA SER A 138 -4.16 -10.11 17.12
C SER A 138 -2.99 -9.12 17.11
N ILE A 139 -2.25 -9.04 16.01
CA ILE A 139 -1.15 -8.09 15.84
C ILE A 139 -1.66 -6.64 15.91
N LEU A 140 -2.73 -6.33 15.18
CA LEU A 140 -3.34 -4.99 15.18
C LEU A 140 -3.92 -4.61 16.54
N LYS A 141 -4.47 -5.57 17.27
CA LYS A 141 -4.94 -5.36 18.63
C LYS A 141 -3.79 -5.01 19.56
N ASP A 142 -2.68 -5.76 19.51
CA ASP A 142 -1.50 -5.49 20.33
C ASP A 142 -0.91 -4.09 20.04
N LEU A 143 -0.91 -3.66 18.76
CA LEU A 143 -0.50 -2.31 18.38
C LEU A 143 -1.36 -1.24 19.06
N VAL A 144 -2.68 -1.34 18.91
CA VAL A 144 -3.62 -0.34 19.44
C VAL A 144 -3.63 -0.30 20.95
N GLU A 145 -3.46 -1.45 21.63
CA GLU A 145 -3.36 -1.58 23.07
C GLU A 145 -1.97 -1.27 23.63
N LEU A 146 -1.01 -0.88 22.77
CA LEU A 146 0.38 -0.59 23.14
C LEU A 146 1.13 -1.78 23.75
N ASN A 147 0.73 -3.00 23.44
CA ASN A 147 1.44 -4.23 23.82
C ASN A 147 2.65 -4.45 22.90
N MET A 148 3.60 -3.52 22.92
CA MET A 148 4.66 -3.40 21.90
C MET A 148 5.55 -4.64 21.81
N SER A 149 5.82 -5.32 22.92
CA SER A 149 6.63 -6.56 22.93
C SER A 149 5.94 -7.71 22.18
N GLU A 150 4.63 -7.93 22.41
CA GLU A 150 3.86 -8.95 21.69
C GLU A 150 3.62 -8.55 20.22
N PHE A 151 3.37 -7.26 19.98
CA PHE A 151 3.28 -6.73 18.63
C PHE A 151 4.56 -7.01 17.83
N GLU A 152 5.72 -6.62 18.33
CA GLU A 152 7.01 -6.84 17.67
C GLU A 152 7.26 -8.32 17.37
N LYS A 153 7.07 -9.18 18.36
CA LYS A 153 7.26 -10.62 18.23
C LYS A 153 6.41 -11.22 17.11
N LYS A 154 5.12 -10.92 17.10
CA LYS A 154 4.17 -11.41 16.10
C LYS A 154 4.46 -10.79 14.72
N PHE A 155 4.78 -9.50 14.68
CA PHE A 155 5.11 -8.79 13.46
C PHE A 155 6.37 -9.34 12.78
N ARG A 156 7.42 -9.66 13.55
CA ARG A 156 8.65 -10.30 13.02
C ARG A 156 8.37 -11.67 12.39
N ILE A 157 7.49 -12.47 12.99
CA ILE A 157 7.07 -13.75 12.40
C ILE A 157 6.35 -13.49 11.07
N LEU A 158 5.40 -12.57 11.06
CA LEU A 158 4.63 -12.18 9.89
C LEU A 158 5.53 -11.71 8.74
N VAL A 159 6.50 -10.82 9.01
CA VAL A 159 7.48 -10.35 8.01
C VAL A 159 8.28 -11.50 7.43
N ARG A 160 8.80 -12.40 8.28
CA ARG A 160 9.57 -13.56 7.84
C ARG A 160 8.78 -14.49 6.92
N GLU A 161 7.53 -14.77 7.27
CA GLU A 161 6.64 -15.60 6.47
C GLU A 161 6.33 -14.95 5.12
N MET A 162 6.06 -13.65 5.13
CA MET A 162 5.74 -12.89 3.92
C MET A 162 6.93 -12.81 2.96
N VAL A 163 8.11 -12.45 3.45
CA VAL A 163 9.33 -12.36 2.62
C VAL A 163 9.70 -13.74 2.06
N SER A 164 9.57 -14.80 2.87
CA SER A 164 9.82 -16.18 2.41
C SER A 164 8.84 -16.64 1.34
N TYR A 165 7.58 -16.22 1.46
CA TYR A 165 6.55 -16.58 0.50
C TYR A 165 6.69 -15.84 -0.84
N MET A 166 7.08 -14.57 -0.78
CA MET A 166 7.16 -13.70 -1.97
C MET A 166 8.41 -13.98 -2.82
N ASP A 167 9.31 -14.86 -2.33
CA ASP A 167 10.62 -15.11 -2.94
C ASP A 167 11.39 -13.81 -3.25
N VAL A 168 11.19 -12.83 -2.37
CA VAL A 168 11.81 -11.51 -2.48
C VAL A 168 13.27 -11.68 -2.08
N GLY A 169 14.18 -11.30 -2.97
CA GLY A 169 15.60 -11.41 -2.74
C GLY A 169 16.09 -10.60 -1.53
N GLU A 170 17.35 -10.76 -1.17
CA GLU A 170 17.94 -10.07 -0.01
C GLU A 170 17.86 -8.54 -0.10
N ASN A 171 17.77 -7.97 -1.30
CA ASN A 171 17.61 -6.54 -1.58
C ASN A 171 16.14 -6.16 -1.79
N THR A 172 15.28 -6.49 -0.85
CA THR A 172 13.86 -6.11 -0.88
C THR A 172 13.74 -4.59 -0.70
N ALA A 173 13.16 -3.91 -1.67
CA ALA A 173 13.01 -2.46 -1.64
C ALA A 173 12.14 -2.01 -0.46
N GLU A 174 12.48 -0.87 0.16
CA GLU A 174 11.73 -0.21 1.26
C GLU A 174 10.24 -0.11 0.94
N ASN A 175 9.94 0.15 -0.30
CA ASN A 175 8.60 0.21 -0.84
C ASN A 175 7.76 -1.06 -0.58
N PHE A 176 8.36 -2.25 -0.63
CA PHE A 176 7.66 -3.50 -0.35
C PHE A 176 7.17 -3.56 1.11
N TYR A 177 8.05 -3.27 2.06
CA TYR A 177 7.69 -3.28 3.49
C TYR A 177 6.67 -2.21 3.82
N HIS A 178 6.80 -1.03 3.21
CA HIS A 178 5.84 0.06 3.37
C HIS A 178 4.43 -0.37 2.91
N ALA A 179 4.27 -0.93 1.71
CA ALA A 179 2.98 -1.38 1.22
C ALA A 179 2.42 -2.55 2.04
N PHE A 180 3.30 -3.47 2.44
CA PHE A 180 2.93 -4.58 3.31
C PHE A 180 2.33 -4.08 4.62
N VAL A 181 3.02 -3.17 5.32
CA VAL A 181 2.54 -2.60 6.59
C VAL A 181 1.31 -1.73 6.37
N LEU A 182 1.28 -0.92 5.32
CA LEU A 182 0.10 -0.12 4.97
C LEU A 182 -1.12 -1.01 4.74
N GLY A 183 -0.98 -2.10 3.97
CA GLY A 183 -2.03 -3.09 3.73
C GLY A 183 -2.53 -3.74 5.02
N MET A 184 -1.62 -4.07 5.94
CA MET A 184 -1.96 -4.57 7.27
C MET A 184 -2.78 -3.55 8.07
N LEU A 185 -2.32 -2.29 8.12
CA LEU A 185 -2.92 -1.23 8.92
C LEU A 185 -4.31 -0.78 8.40
N VAL A 186 -4.63 -1.05 7.13
CA VAL A 186 -5.99 -0.85 6.61
C VAL A 186 -7.04 -1.63 7.42
N GLY A 187 -6.65 -2.71 8.10
CA GLY A 187 -7.50 -3.40 9.06
C GLY A 187 -7.99 -2.54 10.23
N LEU A 188 -7.36 -1.39 10.50
CA LEU A 188 -7.73 -0.43 11.54
C LEU A 188 -8.66 0.69 11.03
N LYS A 189 -9.04 0.72 9.76
CA LYS A 189 -9.80 1.81 9.12
C LYS A 189 -11.13 2.16 9.81
N ASP A 190 -11.72 1.22 10.53
CA ASP A 190 -12.97 1.46 11.24
C ASP A 190 -12.78 2.42 12.42
N ASN A 191 -11.60 2.38 13.07
CA ASN A 191 -11.27 3.18 14.24
C ASN A 191 -10.20 4.26 13.96
N TYR A 192 -9.48 4.17 12.83
CA TYR A 192 -8.36 5.05 12.48
C TYR A 192 -8.49 5.60 11.06
N TYR A 193 -8.01 6.82 10.85
CA TYR A 193 -7.61 7.30 9.55
C TYR A 193 -6.17 6.87 9.30
N VAL A 194 -5.96 6.09 8.23
CA VAL A 194 -4.64 5.60 7.83
C VAL A 194 -4.12 6.50 6.72
N ASN A 195 -3.11 7.29 7.01
CA ASN A 195 -2.49 8.22 6.08
C ASN A 195 -1.06 7.76 5.76
N SER A 196 -0.66 7.88 4.49
CA SER A 196 0.70 7.55 4.07
C SER A 196 1.29 8.63 3.18
N ASN A 197 2.62 8.79 3.24
CA ASN A 197 3.40 9.69 2.38
C ASN A 197 2.86 11.14 2.31
N ARG A 198 2.41 11.71 3.42
CA ARG A 198 1.96 13.11 3.49
C ARG A 198 2.98 13.97 4.21
N GLU A 199 3.04 15.23 3.82
CA GLU A 199 3.87 16.23 4.49
C GLU A 199 3.33 16.56 5.88
N SER A 200 4.21 16.57 6.87
CA SER A 200 3.95 17.03 8.22
C SER A 200 5.25 17.53 8.85
N GLY A 201 5.20 18.65 9.55
CA GLY A 201 6.42 19.27 10.07
C GLY A 201 7.38 19.70 8.94
N ILE A 202 8.64 19.29 9.04
CA ILE A 202 9.70 19.63 8.07
C ILE A 202 9.95 18.49 7.06
N GLY A 203 9.03 17.53 6.95
CA GLY A 203 9.24 16.39 6.05
C GLY A 203 7.99 15.59 5.76
N ARG A 204 8.19 14.45 5.14
CA ARG A 204 7.14 13.49 4.79
C ARG A 204 7.31 12.26 5.67
N TYR A 205 6.26 11.90 6.42
CA TYR A 205 6.21 10.64 7.16
C TYR A 205 5.77 9.50 6.26
N ASP A 206 6.17 8.27 6.59
CA ASP A 206 5.74 7.11 5.82
C ASP A 206 4.29 6.72 6.12
N ILE A 207 3.96 6.48 7.39
CA ILE A 207 2.58 6.20 7.79
C ILE A 207 2.21 6.97 9.06
N MET A 208 0.99 7.49 9.09
CA MET A 208 0.36 8.07 10.27
C MET A 208 -0.99 7.42 10.49
N LEU A 209 -1.21 6.91 11.70
CA LEU A 209 -2.52 6.45 12.17
C LEU A 209 -3.10 7.51 13.09
N GLU A 210 -4.24 8.05 12.70
CA GLU A 210 -4.97 9.04 13.47
C GLU A 210 -6.27 8.41 13.97
N PRO A 211 -6.48 8.31 15.30
CA PRO A 211 -7.71 7.74 15.83
C PRO A 211 -8.91 8.63 15.49
N LYS A 212 -10.05 8.02 15.18
CA LYS A 212 -11.31 8.75 14.98
C LYS A 212 -11.82 9.35 16.28
N GLU A 213 -11.53 8.71 17.41
CA GLU A 213 -11.80 9.22 18.74
C GLU A 213 -10.57 9.98 19.26
N LYS A 214 -10.75 11.24 19.67
CA LYS A 214 -9.65 12.12 20.08
C LYS A 214 -8.80 11.61 21.25
N ASN A 215 -9.36 10.77 22.10
CA ASN A 215 -8.65 10.19 23.24
C ASN A 215 -7.84 8.95 22.88
N GLY A 216 -7.96 8.44 21.66
CA GLY A 216 -7.18 7.31 21.16
C GLY A 216 -5.71 7.64 20.98
N ASN A 217 -4.89 6.62 20.86
CA ASN A 217 -3.46 6.76 20.62
C ASN A 217 -3.19 6.95 19.11
N SER A 218 -2.47 7.99 18.76
CA SER A 218 -1.99 8.23 17.38
C SER A 218 -0.64 7.57 17.18
N PHE A 219 -0.36 7.10 15.96
CA PHE A 219 0.95 6.50 15.65
C PHE A 219 1.58 7.23 14.48
N ILE A 220 2.88 7.47 14.57
CA ILE A 220 3.73 7.94 13.48
C ILE A 220 4.77 6.85 13.24
N ILE A 221 4.82 6.33 12.03
CA ILE A 221 5.63 5.18 11.67
C ILE A 221 6.58 5.57 10.55
N GLU A 222 7.86 5.29 10.75
CA GLU A 222 8.93 5.49 9.79
C GLU A 222 9.58 4.15 9.45
N PHE A 223 9.85 3.93 8.18
CA PHE A 223 10.49 2.71 7.67
C PHE A 223 11.90 2.99 7.17
N LYS A 224 12.77 2.03 7.35
CA LYS A 224 14.09 2.04 6.75
C LYS A 224 14.47 0.62 6.35
N VAL A 225 15.00 0.47 5.14
CA VAL A 225 15.62 -0.79 4.72
C VAL A 225 17.13 -0.60 4.73
N ALA A 226 17.85 -1.56 5.28
CA ALA A 226 19.30 -1.51 5.32
C ALA A 226 19.86 -1.47 3.89
N ASP A 227 20.70 -0.49 3.63
CA ASP A 227 21.49 -0.39 2.41
C ASP A 227 22.85 -0.99 2.67
N ASP A 228 23.20 -2.08 1.97
CA ASP A 228 24.49 -2.76 2.13
C ASP A 228 25.69 -1.87 1.81
N MET A 229 25.52 -0.73 1.14
CA MET A 229 26.56 0.25 0.87
C MET A 229 26.75 1.27 2.00
N GLU A 230 25.67 1.64 2.71
CA GLU A 230 25.70 2.71 3.72
C GLU A 230 25.51 2.17 5.16
N GLU A 231 24.82 1.04 5.31
CA GLU A 231 24.41 0.49 6.61
C GLU A 231 24.69 -1.02 6.68
N SER A 232 25.71 -1.42 7.42
CA SER A 232 26.12 -2.81 7.51
C SER A 232 25.23 -3.67 8.41
N THR A 233 24.51 -3.05 9.35
CA THR A 233 23.70 -3.73 10.37
C THR A 233 22.31 -3.14 10.51
N ILE A 234 21.34 -3.98 10.93
CA ILE A 234 19.97 -3.53 11.22
C ILE A 234 19.92 -2.54 12.41
N GLU A 235 20.91 -2.59 13.29
CA GLU A 235 21.08 -1.67 14.41
C GLU A 235 21.42 -0.25 13.93
N GLU A 236 22.28 -0.11 12.93
CA GLU A 236 22.60 1.18 12.31
C GLU A 236 21.38 1.74 11.58
N THR A 237 20.67 0.89 10.85
CA THR A 237 19.44 1.26 10.14
C THR A 237 18.38 1.80 11.09
N ILE A 238 18.12 1.13 12.23
CA ILE A 238 17.13 1.58 13.21
C ILE A 238 17.55 2.89 13.90
N ALA A 239 18.87 3.07 14.16
CA ALA A 239 19.37 4.31 14.72
C ALA A 239 19.18 5.51 13.78
N ASN A 240 19.38 5.32 12.47
CA ASN A 240 19.15 6.33 11.45
C ASN A 240 17.66 6.67 11.31
N ALA A 241 16.77 5.67 11.35
CA ALA A 241 15.33 5.87 11.34
C ALA A 241 14.85 6.66 12.57
N LYS A 242 15.40 6.37 13.76
CA LYS A 242 15.09 7.12 15.01
C LYS A 242 15.49 8.58 14.87
N LYS A 243 16.69 8.84 14.40
CA LYS A 243 17.17 10.22 14.18
C LYS A 243 16.26 10.97 13.21
N GLN A 244 15.85 10.33 12.12
CA GLN A 244 14.97 10.92 11.12
C GLN A 244 13.61 11.31 11.71
N ILE A 245 12.94 10.41 12.44
CA ILE A 245 11.59 10.67 13.01
C ILE A 245 11.62 11.72 14.12
N GLU A 246 12.74 11.86 14.84
CA GLU A 246 12.95 12.90 15.85
C GLU A 246 13.17 14.27 15.22
N GLU A 247 14.04 14.36 14.21
CA GLU A 247 14.43 15.63 13.58
C GLU A 247 13.31 16.26 12.76
N LYS A 248 12.42 15.46 12.19
CA LYS A 248 11.38 15.96 11.27
C LYS A 248 10.14 16.53 11.94
N GLY A 249 9.90 16.27 13.25
CA GLY A 249 8.81 16.86 14.01
C GLY A 249 7.42 16.55 13.45
N TYR A 250 7.21 15.36 12.95
CA TYR A 250 5.94 14.92 12.31
C TYR A 250 4.71 15.06 13.20
N GLU A 251 4.89 15.02 14.52
CA GLU A 251 3.81 15.15 15.50
C GLU A 251 3.18 16.55 15.57
N SER A 252 3.79 17.58 14.98
CA SER A 252 3.32 18.96 15.08
C SER A 252 1.87 19.12 14.63
N ASN A 253 1.53 18.55 13.48
CA ASN A 253 0.17 18.59 12.94
C ASN A 253 -0.87 17.87 13.84
N LEU A 254 -0.49 16.72 14.42
CA LEU A 254 -1.37 16.01 15.35
C LEU A 254 -1.60 16.83 16.63
N LYS A 255 -0.55 17.44 17.17
CA LYS A 255 -0.63 18.30 18.36
C LYS A 255 -1.51 19.54 18.14
N GLU A 256 -1.36 20.20 17.00
CA GLU A 256 -2.21 21.36 16.62
C GLU A 256 -3.69 20.97 16.53
N ARG A 257 -3.98 19.74 16.10
CA ARG A 257 -5.33 19.18 16.02
C ARG A 257 -5.86 18.61 17.33
N GLY A 258 -5.07 18.72 18.42
CA GLY A 258 -5.44 18.38 19.78
C GLY A 258 -5.23 16.92 20.18
N PHE A 259 -4.43 16.15 19.44
CA PHE A 259 -4.01 14.82 19.84
C PHE A 259 -2.83 14.91 20.81
N THR A 260 -2.97 14.28 21.97
CA THR A 260 -1.95 14.27 23.04
C THR A 260 -1.22 12.94 23.18
N ASN A 261 -1.91 11.84 22.84
CA ASN A 261 -1.35 10.51 22.91
C ASN A 261 -0.75 10.15 21.54
N ILE A 262 0.55 10.34 21.38
CA ILE A 262 1.26 10.12 20.11
C ILE A 262 2.42 9.16 20.37
N THR A 263 2.39 8.01 19.72
CA THR A 263 3.48 7.03 19.74
C THR A 263 4.24 7.09 18.42
N LYS A 264 5.54 7.35 18.50
CA LYS A 264 6.43 7.30 17.34
C LYS A 264 7.11 5.94 17.31
N MET A 265 7.14 5.31 16.14
CA MET A 265 7.70 3.98 15.93
C MET A 265 8.59 3.98 14.69
N VAL A 266 9.68 3.28 14.78
CA VAL A 266 10.59 3.05 13.64
C VAL A 266 10.72 1.56 13.38
N PHE A 267 10.74 1.21 12.09
CA PHE A 267 10.95 -0.15 11.62
C PHE A 267 12.17 -0.20 10.71
N ALA A 268 13.09 -1.09 11.03
CA ALA A 268 14.22 -1.41 10.18
C ALA A 268 14.06 -2.83 9.62
N PHE A 269 14.40 -2.99 8.33
CA PHE A 269 14.31 -4.26 7.62
C PHE A 269 15.66 -4.58 6.96
N LYS A 270 16.04 -5.86 7.01
CA LYS A 270 17.15 -6.42 6.24
C LYS A 270 16.78 -7.83 5.77
N GLY A 271 16.35 -7.97 4.53
CA GLY A 271 15.81 -9.23 4.02
C GLY A 271 14.66 -9.74 4.89
N LYS A 272 14.80 -10.93 5.51
CA LYS A 272 13.81 -11.54 6.40
C LYS A 272 13.84 -11.03 7.85
N GLU A 273 14.79 -10.17 8.15
CA GLU A 273 14.92 -9.59 9.49
C GLU A 273 14.15 -8.28 9.59
N CYS A 274 13.51 -8.09 10.72
CA CYS A 274 12.81 -6.86 11.06
C CYS A 274 13.08 -6.53 12.53
N LYS A 275 13.37 -5.26 12.79
CA LYS A 275 13.49 -4.70 14.13
C LYS A 275 12.58 -3.50 14.25
N MET A 276 11.92 -3.35 15.39
CA MET A 276 11.04 -2.23 15.68
C MET A 276 11.46 -1.59 17.02
N GLU A 277 11.44 -0.26 17.07
CA GLU A 277 11.62 0.48 18.31
C GLU A 277 10.59 1.61 18.43
N VAL A 278 10.15 1.86 19.67
CA VAL A 278 9.36 3.03 20.03
C VAL A 278 10.32 4.16 20.39
N VAL A 279 10.03 5.37 19.89
CA VAL A 279 10.89 6.56 20.05
C VAL A 279 10.25 7.57 20.99
#